data_e4f3620368f2319445d6c4090c497a85
#
_entry.id   e4f3620368f2319445d6c4090c497a85
#
_cell.length_a   1.000
_cell.length_b   1.000
_cell.length_c   1.000
_cell.angle_alpha   90.00
_cell.angle_beta   90.00
_cell.angle_gamma   90.00
#
_symmetry.space_group_name_H-M   'P 1'
#
loop_
_entity.id
_entity.type
_entity.pdbx_description
1 polymer ?
#
loop_
_entity_poly.entity_id
_entity_poly.type
_entity_poly.pdbx_seq_one_letter_code
_entity_poly.pdbx_strand_id
1 'polypeptide(L)'
;MEMILKTTNLCKSFSGQTAVNNISLNIEKNSVYGLLGPNGAGKSTTLKMITGILKPTFGNIEFDGHAWKRSDLNHIGALIEMPPLYENLTAYENLKVRTTILGLTDKRIDEVLQIVRLTGTGKKRAGQFSLGMKQRLGIAVALLNNPKLLILDEPTNGLDPIGIEELRELIRSFPAKGITVILSSHILSEVQQIADHIGIIAGGVLGYEGKLNANENLEQLFMDVVKSNHREG
;
A
#
# COMPACT_ATOMS: atom_id res chain seq x y z
N MET A 1 -9.68 -19.79 2.21
CA MET A 1 -9.09 -18.82 1.27
C MET A 1 -7.59 -18.79 1.50
N GLU A 2 -6.82 -18.52 0.47
CA GLU A 2 -5.35 -18.54 0.56
C GLU A 2 -4.81 -17.15 0.93
N MET A 3 -3.96 -17.07 1.95
CA MET A 3 -3.41 -15.81 2.44
C MET A 3 -2.08 -15.50 1.74
N ILE A 4 -1.91 -14.24 1.32
CA ILE A 4 -0.63 -13.74 0.81
C ILE A 4 0.26 -13.24 1.94
N LEU A 5 -0.35 -12.63 2.96
CA LEU A 5 0.35 -12.06 4.10
C LEU A 5 -0.40 -12.36 5.39
N LYS A 6 0.34 -12.74 6.42
CA LYS A 6 -0.13 -12.78 7.81
C LYS A 6 0.84 -12.07 8.71
N THR A 7 0.34 -11.35 9.69
CA THR A 7 1.16 -10.89 10.81
C THR A 7 0.62 -11.49 12.11
N THR A 8 1.48 -11.78 13.04
CA THR A 8 1.10 -12.34 14.34
C THR A 8 1.75 -11.52 15.44
N ASN A 9 0.93 -10.86 16.26
CA ASN A 9 1.33 -10.04 17.40
C ASN A 9 2.44 -9.03 17.06
N LEU A 10 2.30 -8.37 15.91
CA LEU A 10 3.30 -7.44 15.40
C LEU A 10 3.38 -6.20 16.27
N CYS A 11 4.58 -5.89 16.78
CA CYS A 11 4.81 -4.75 17.65
C CYS A 11 5.97 -3.90 17.15
N LYS A 12 5.87 -2.59 17.36
CA LYS A 12 6.95 -1.63 17.14
C LYS A 12 6.98 -0.56 18.20
N SER A 13 8.13 -0.45 18.89
CA SER A 13 8.40 0.62 19.84
C SER A 13 9.59 1.46 19.37
N PHE A 14 9.54 2.76 19.61
CA PHE A 14 10.60 3.73 19.37
C PHE A 14 10.88 4.48 20.66
N SER A 15 12.10 4.46 21.16
CA SER A 15 12.52 5.22 22.36
C SER A 15 11.52 5.12 23.52
N GLY A 16 10.97 3.91 23.77
CA GLY A 16 10.00 3.69 24.85
C GLY A 16 8.55 3.94 24.50
N GLN A 17 8.23 4.56 23.35
CA GLN A 17 6.86 4.75 22.90
C GLN A 17 6.45 3.65 21.94
N THR A 18 5.35 2.95 22.20
CA THR A 18 4.81 1.90 21.34
C THR A 18 3.92 2.50 20.26
N ALA A 19 4.37 2.41 19.00
CA ALA A 19 3.63 2.90 17.84
C ALA A 19 2.71 1.83 17.22
N VAL A 20 3.04 0.55 17.39
CA VAL A 20 2.25 -0.61 16.94
C VAL A 20 2.28 -1.64 18.05
N ASN A 21 1.11 -2.10 18.46
CA ASN A 21 0.93 -3.00 19.58
C ASN A 21 0.04 -4.18 19.20
N ASN A 22 0.61 -5.36 19.11
CA ASN A 22 -0.08 -6.64 18.92
C ASN A 22 -0.96 -6.72 17.65
N ILE A 23 -0.52 -6.16 16.53
CA ILE A 23 -1.29 -6.19 15.27
C ILE A 23 -1.14 -7.56 14.59
N SER A 24 -2.29 -8.24 14.39
CA SER A 24 -2.38 -9.51 13.65
C SER A 24 -3.29 -9.33 12.45
N LEU A 25 -2.75 -9.29 11.23
CA LEU A 25 -3.46 -9.09 9.97
C LEU A 25 -3.52 -10.41 9.19
N ASN A 26 -4.63 -10.59 8.46
CA ASN A 26 -4.85 -11.73 7.56
C ASN A 26 -5.27 -11.21 6.19
N ILE A 27 -4.38 -11.26 5.21
CA ILE A 27 -4.59 -10.66 3.89
C ILE A 27 -4.73 -11.74 2.84
N GLU A 28 -5.91 -11.79 2.21
CA GLU A 28 -6.23 -12.78 1.19
C GLU A 28 -5.56 -12.46 -0.15
N LYS A 29 -5.17 -13.52 -0.89
CA LYS A 29 -4.63 -13.37 -2.24
C LYS A 29 -5.67 -12.78 -3.19
N ASN A 30 -5.18 -12.00 -4.16
CA ASN A 30 -5.98 -11.42 -5.24
C ASN A 30 -7.17 -10.59 -4.73
N SER A 31 -6.94 -9.80 -3.69
CA SER A 31 -7.91 -8.90 -3.09
C SER A 31 -7.32 -7.51 -2.87
N VAL A 32 -8.18 -6.55 -2.60
CA VAL A 32 -7.80 -5.22 -2.11
C VAL A 32 -8.11 -5.14 -0.62
N TYR A 33 -7.09 -4.91 0.20
CA TYR A 33 -7.19 -4.75 1.64
C TYR A 33 -6.99 -3.28 2.03
N GLY A 34 -8.00 -2.67 2.66
CA GLY A 34 -7.96 -1.31 3.18
C GLY A 34 -7.50 -1.27 4.63
N LEU A 35 -6.35 -0.64 4.92
CA LEU A 35 -5.86 -0.41 6.27
C LEU A 35 -6.26 0.99 6.73
N LEU A 36 -7.32 1.09 7.51
CA LEU A 36 -7.93 2.32 7.98
C LEU A 36 -7.42 2.75 9.36
N GLY A 37 -7.48 4.04 9.63
CA GLY A 37 -7.18 4.59 10.94
C GLY A 37 -6.84 6.08 10.88
N PRO A 38 -6.95 6.81 11.99
CA PRO A 38 -6.56 8.23 12.04
C PRO A 38 -5.06 8.41 11.80
N ASN A 39 -4.63 9.65 11.59
CA ASN A 39 -3.22 9.98 11.49
C ASN A 39 -2.51 9.63 12.81
N GLY A 40 -1.31 9.02 12.70
CA GLY A 40 -0.56 8.53 13.87
C GLY A 40 -1.05 7.19 14.44
N ALA A 41 -2.08 6.56 13.89
CA ALA A 41 -2.61 5.28 14.39
C ALA A 41 -1.66 4.08 14.27
N GLY A 42 -0.55 4.18 13.52
CA GLY A 42 0.40 3.08 13.30
C GLY A 42 0.34 2.43 11.92
N LYS A 43 -0.52 2.91 10.99
CA LYS A 43 -0.68 2.36 9.63
C LYS A 43 0.64 2.28 8.87
N SER A 44 1.28 3.44 8.62
CA SER A 44 2.55 3.52 7.88
C SER A 44 3.68 2.74 8.58
N THR A 45 3.69 2.73 9.92
CA THR A 45 4.67 1.93 10.70
C THR A 45 4.47 0.43 10.44
N THR A 46 3.21 -0.04 10.41
CA THR A 46 2.87 -1.42 10.08
C THR A 46 3.31 -1.78 8.64
N LEU A 47 3.00 -0.93 7.66
CA LEU A 47 3.41 -1.13 6.28
C LEU A 47 4.94 -1.12 6.11
N LYS A 48 5.65 -0.24 6.82
CA LYS A 48 7.14 -0.20 6.84
C LYS A 48 7.74 -1.46 7.43
N MET A 49 7.10 -2.12 8.40
CA MET A 49 7.55 -3.42 8.91
C MET A 49 7.36 -4.53 7.88
N ILE A 50 6.21 -4.58 7.21
CA ILE A 50 5.91 -5.57 6.17
C ILE A 50 6.89 -5.45 4.99
N THR A 51 7.26 -4.23 4.61
CA THR A 51 8.23 -3.95 3.54
C THR A 51 9.70 -4.06 3.97
N GLY A 52 9.96 -4.44 5.22
CA GLY A 52 11.33 -4.59 5.74
C GLY A 52 12.11 -3.27 5.89
N ILE A 53 11.46 -2.11 5.73
CA ILE A 53 12.05 -0.78 6.01
C ILE A 53 12.29 -0.63 7.51
N LEU A 54 11.36 -1.15 8.32
CA LEU A 54 11.49 -1.20 9.78
C LEU A 54 11.53 -2.65 10.25
N LYS A 55 12.45 -2.96 11.17
CA LYS A 55 12.43 -4.25 11.86
C LYS A 55 11.38 -4.22 12.99
N PRO A 56 10.48 -5.20 13.10
CA PRO A 56 9.61 -5.35 14.24
C PRO A 56 10.40 -5.43 15.55
N THR A 57 9.84 -4.87 16.62
CA THR A 57 10.38 -5.07 17.98
C THR A 57 9.99 -6.46 18.49
N PHE A 58 8.77 -6.92 18.13
CA PHE A 58 8.23 -8.22 18.46
C PHE A 58 7.23 -8.69 17.40
N GLY A 59 6.88 -9.98 17.41
CA GLY A 59 5.91 -10.56 16.49
C GLY A 59 6.55 -11.10 15.21
N ASN A 60 5.73 -11.74 14.38
CA ASN A 60 6.16 -12.42 13.16
C ASN A 60 5.37 -11.94 11.95
N ILE A 61 5.99 -12.05 10.78
CA ILE A 61 5.37 -11.83 9.47
C ILE A 61 5.55 -13.10 8.65
N GLU A 62 4.47 -13.56 8.02
CA GLU A 62 4.48 -14.63 7.03
C GLU A 62 4.08 -14.06 5.67
N PHE A 63 4.79 -14.45 4.63
CA PHE A 63 4.52 -14.08 3.25
C PHE A 63 4.39 -15.32 2.39
N ASP A 64 3.32 -15.44 1.63
CA ASP A 64 3.05 -16.53 0.68
C ASP A 64 3.25 -17.94 1.31
N GLY A 65 2.79 -18.11 2.58
CA GLY A 65 2.79 -19.36 3.30
C GLY A 65 4.11 -19.74 4.00
N HIS A 66 5.08 -18.83 4.07
CA HIS A 66 6.34 -19.05 4.81
C HIS A 66 6.76 -17.83 5.64
N ALA A 67 7.63 -18.02 6.62
CA ALA A 67 8.19 -16.92 7.40
C ALA A 67 8.88 -15.90 6.49
N TRP A 68 8.57 -14.62 6.69
CA TRP A 68 9.08 -13.53 5.86
C TRP A 68 10.61 -13.49 5.85
N LYS A 69 11.19 -13.34 4.70
CA LYS A 69 12.63 -13.20 4.45
C LYS A 69 12.92 -12.09 3.47
N ARG A 70 14.14 -11.54 3.50
CA ARG A 70 14.51 -10.40 2.66
C ARG A 70 14.34 -10.63 1.15
N SER A 71 14.47 -11.88 0.68
CA SER A 71 14.23 -12.23 -0.73
C SER A 71 12.77 -12.06 -1.17
N ASP A 72 11.81 -12.01 -0.24
CA ASP A 72 10.40 -11.81 -0.56
C ASP A 72 10.13 -10.40 -1.10
N LEU A 73 11.03 -9.46 -0.83
CA LEU A 73 11.00 -8.12 -1.41
C LEU A 73 11.04 -8.12 -2.96
N ASN A 74 11.53 -9.20 -3.59
CA ASN A 74 11.42 -9.38 -5.04
C ASN A 74 9.97 -9.57 -5.52
N HIS A 75 9.05 -9.92 -4.61
CA HIS A 75 7.64 -10.16 -4.88
C HIS A 75 6.72 -9.15 -4.19
N ILE A 76 7.29 -8.15 -3.54
CA ILE A 76 6.56 -7.07 -2.87
C ILE A 76 6.92 -5.75 -3.55
N GLY A 77 5.93 -5.10 -4.16
CA GLY A 77 6.04 -3.73 -4.62
C GLY A 77 5.53 -2.77 -3.54
N ALA A 78 6.18 -1.64 -3.35
CA ALA A 78 5.74 -0.69 -2.33
C ALA A 78 5.90 0.76 -2.78
N LEU A 79 4.91 1.57 -2.44
CA LEU A 79 4.94 3.02 -2.49
C LEU A 79 4.58 3.53 -1.09
N ILE A 80 5.61 3.87 -0.33
CA ILE A 80 5.50 4.36 1.05
C ILE A 80 5.83 5.86 1.05
N GLU A 81 4.89 6.66 1.55
CA GLU A 81 4.99 8.12 1.55
C GLU A 81 5.04 8.69 0.12
N MET A 82 6.08 9.44 -0.24
CA MET A 82 6.19 10.08 -1.55
C MET A 82 6.92 9.19 -2.57
N PRO A 83 6.51 9.24 -3.86
CA PRO A 83 7.20 8.52 -4.91
C PRO A 83 8.67 8.95 -5.02
N PRO A 84 9.65 8.03 -4.94
CA PRO A 84 11.07 8.34 -5.03
C PRO A 84 11.50 8.55 -6.49
N LEU A 85 11.16 9.70 -7.07
CA LEU A 85 11.37 10.04 -8.47
C LEU A 85 12.54 11.01 -8.66
N TYR A 86 13.24 10.84 -9.76
CA TYR A 86 14.19 11.83 -10.27
C TYR A 86 13.41 12.86 -11.08
N GLU A 87 13.23 14.06 -10.54
CA GLU A 87 12.39 15.10 -11.14
C GLU A 87 12.89 15.63 -12.48
N ASN A 88 14.21 15.57 -12.70
CA ASN A 88 14.89 15.95 -13.95
C ASN A 88 14.83 14.89 -15.06
N LEU A 89 14.30 13.69 -14.77
CA LEU A 89 14.16 12.59 -15.73
C LEU A 89 12.71 12.47 -16.20
N THR A 90 12.52 11.87 -17.39
CA THR A 90 11.21 11.47 -17.92
C THR A 90 10.66 10.27 -17.16
N ALA A 91 9.40 9.87 -17.42
CA ALA A 91 8.84 8.63 -16.87
C ALA A 91 9.67 7.40 -17.28
N TYR A 92 9.99 7.30 -18.57
CA TYR A 92 10.81 6.22 -19.11
C TYR A 92 12.19 6.15 -18.43
N GLU A 93 12.90 7.27 -18.33
CA GLU A 93 14.23 7.32 -17.72
C GLU A 93 14.21 6.98 -16.23
N ASN A 94 13.19 7.42 -15.47
CA ASN A 94 12.99 7.03 -14.08
C ASN A 94 12.89 5.50 -13.93
N LEU A 95 12.12 4.85 -14.80
CA LEU A 95 11.98 3.40 -14.82
C LEU A 95 13.26 2.72 -15.31
N LYS A 96 13.97 3.31 -16.30
CA LYS A 96 15.23 2.78 -16.84
C LYS A 96 16.31 2.69 -15.77
N VAL A 97 16.44 3.69 -14.89
CA VAL A 97 17.36 3.62 -13.74
C VAL A 97 17.10 2.37 -12.91
N ARG A 98 15.84 2.08 -12.62
CA ARG A 98 15.46 0.91 -11.81
C ARG A 98 15.63 -0.41 -12.55
N THR A 99 15.20 -0.50 -13.82
CA THR A 99 15.35 -1.73 -14.62
C THR A 99 16.81 -2.09 -14.83
N THR A 100 17.71 -1.09 -14.97
CA THR A 100 19.15 -1.33 -15.08
C THR A 100 19.70 -1.98 -13.80
N ILE A 101 19.31 -1.48 -12.62
CA ILE A 101 19.75 -2.05 -11.33
C ILE A 101 19.18 -3.48 -11.14
N LEU A 102 17.94 -3.71 -11.58
CA LEU A 102 17.25 -4.98 -11.42
C LEU A 102 17.55 -6.01 -12.51
N GLY A 103 18.32 -5.65 -13.55
CA GLY A 103 18.61 -6.52 -14.68
C GLY A 103 17.40 -6.83 -15.57
N LEU A 104 16.39 -5.93 -15.58
CA LEU A 104 15.18 -6.11 -16.37
C LEU A 104 15.32 -5.50 -17.76
N THR A 105 14.57 -6.03 -18.72
CA THR A 105 14.55 -5.52 -20.11
C THR A 105 13.71 -4.26 -20.25
N ASP A 106 13.97 -3.45 -21.28
CA ASP A 106 13.23 -2.23 -21.57
C ASP A 106 11.75 -2.48 -21.89
N LYS A 107 11.42 -3.67 -22.42
CA LYS A 107 10.05 -4.09 -22.62
C LYS A 107 9.21 -3.96 -21.34
N ARG A 108 9.82 -4.22 -20.17
CA ARG A 108 9.13 -4.08 -18.90
C ARG A 108 8.76 -2.64 -18.57
N ILE A 109 9.54 -1.67 -19.04
CA ILE A 109 9.22 -0.23 -18.90
C ILE A 109 7.93 0.10 -19.64
N ASP A 110 7.84 -0.33 -20.91
CA ASP A 110 6.65 -0.06 -21.74
C ASP A 110 5.39 -0.71 -21.14
N GLU A 111 5.51 -1.95 -20.66
CA GLU A 111 4.42 -2.67 -20.00
C GLU A 111 3.90 -1.92 -18.77
N VAL A 112 4.77 -1.49 -17.85
CA VAL A 112 4.31 -0.79 -16.64
C VAL A 112 3.80 0.61 -16.95
N LEU A 113 4.37 1.33 -17.92
CA LEU A 113 3.86 2.62 -18.39
C LEU A 113 2.45 2.50 -18.96
N GLN A 114 2.17 1.41 -19.68
CA GLN A 114 0.84 1.12 -20.19
C GLN A 114 -0.13 0.82 -19.04
N ILE A 115 0.27 -0.01 -18.06
CA ILE A 115 -0.57 -0.33 -16.89
C ILE A 115 -1.00 0.94 -16.16
N VAL A 116 -0.07 1.87 -15.91
CA VAL A 116 -0.35 3.10 -15.15
C VAL A 116 -0.81 4.28 -16.04
N ARG A 117 -1.09 4.05 -17.33
CA ARG A 117 -1.59 5.05 -18.29
C ARG A 117 -0.68 6.29 -18.43
N LEU A 118 0.65 6.06 -18.51
CA LEU A 118 1.67 7.12 -18.68
C LEU A 118 2.45 7.02 -20.01
N THR A 119 2.00 6.23 -20.98
CA THR A 119 2.66 6.06 -22.29
C THR A 119 2.73 7.36 -23.10
N GLY A 120 1.75 8.26 -22.95
CA GLY A 120 1.68 9.53 -23.70
C GLY A 120 2.55 10.66 -23.14
N THR A 121 3.38 10.43 -22.12
CA THR A 121 4.14 11.52 -21.46
C THR A 121 5.39 11.97 -22.23
N GLY A 122 5.91 11.14 -23.14
CA GLY A 122 7.01 11.48 -24.05
C GLY A 122 8.24 12.03 -23.32
N LYS A 123 8.67 13.24 -23.74
CA LYS A 123 9.85 13.93 -23.18
C LYS A 123 9.55 14.76 -21.93
N LYS A 124 8.31 14.76 -21.43
CA LYS A 124 7.95 15.51 -20.23
C LYS A 124 8.67 14.94 -19.00
N ARG A 125 9.33 15.81 -18.22
CA ARG A 125 10.08 15.42 -17.03
C ARG A 125 9.13 15.20 -15.85
N ALA A 126 9.48 14.29 -14.92
CA ALA A 126 8.66 13.97 -13.76
C ALA A 126 8.41 15.18 -12.85
N GLY A 127 9.32 16.14 -12.77
CA GLY A 127 9.09 17.40 -12.04
C GLY A 127 7.93 18.24 -12.58
N GLN A 128 7.53 18.04 -13.84
CA GLN A 128 6.40 18.73 -14.48
C GLN A 128 5.09 17.93 -14.40
N PHE A 129 5.10 16.76 -13.77
CA PHE A 129 3.92 15.91 -13.62
C PHE A 129 2.98 16.49 -12.56
N SER A 130 1.67 16.30 -12.75
CA SER A 130 0.70 16.46 -11.67
C SER A 130 1.00 15.47 -10.55
N LEU A 131 0.48 15.71 -9.35
CA LEU A 131 0.65 14.79 -8.23
C LEU A 131 0.14 13.39 -8.59
N GLY A 132 -1.03 13.28 -9.24
CA GLY A 132 -1.57 12.01 -9.71
C GLY A 132 -0.67 11.29 -10.73
N MET A 133 -0.02 12.02 -11.65
CA MET A 133 0.97 11.44 -12.55
C MET A 133 2.22 10.96 -11.79
N LYS A 134 2.70 11.71 -10.81
CA LYS A 134 3.83 11.30 -9.95
C LYS A 134 3.47 10.03 -9.17
N GLN A 135 2.27 9.96 -8.61
CA GLN A 135 1.77 8.80 -7.88
C GLN A 135 1.70 7.55 -8.78
N ARG A 136 1.12 7.68 -9.98
CA ARG A 136 1.07 6.59 -10.97
C ARG A 136 2.48 6.14 -11.41
N LEU A 137 3.43 7.06 -11.56
CA LEU A 137 4.83 6.71 -11.87
C LEU A 137 5.49 5.96 -10.69
N GLY A 138 5.21 6.36 -9.45
CA GLY A 138 5.64 5.63 -8.25
C GLY A 138 5.10 4.20 -8.20
N ILE A 139 3.83 4.01 -8.56
CA ILE A 139 3.22 2.69 -8.70
C ILE A 139 3.89 1.89 -9.84
N ALA A 140 4.22 2.53 -10.98
CA ALA A 140 4.97 1.87 -12.05
C ALA A 140 6.32 1.33 -11.58
N VAL A 141 7.05 2.12 -10.76
CA VAL A 141 8.30 1.66 -10.13
C VAL A 141 8.06 0.43 -9.25
N ALA A 142 7.01 0.45 -8.43
CA ALA A 142 6.65 -0.67 -7.55
C ALA A 142 6.23 -1.95 -8.32
N LEU A 143 5.72 -1.80 -9.55
CA LEU A 143 5.28 -2.90 -10.41
C LEU A 143 6.39 -3.57 -11.22
N LEU A 144 7.61 -3.01 -11.28
CA LEU A 144 8.68 -3.49 -12.17
C LEU A 144 9.01 -4.97 -11.97
N ASN A 145 9.07 -5.45 -10.74
CA ASN A 145 9.40 -6.85 -10.41
C ASN A 145 8.22 -7.83 -10.49
N ASN A 146 7.10 -7.47 -11.12
CA ASN A 146 5.90 -8.31 -11.13
C ASN A 146 5.49 -8.78 -9.73
N PRO A 147 5.20 -7.85 -8.79
CA PRO A 147 4.93 -8.21 -7.41
C PRO A 147 3.64 -9.04 -7.28
N LYS A 148 3.62 -9.95 -6.30
CA LYS A 148 2.40 -10.64 -5.84
C LYS A 148 1.60 -9.77 -4.86
N LEU A 149 2.30 -8.85 -4.16
CA LEU A 149 1.74 -7.93 -3.19
C LEU A 149 2.20 -6.50 -3.50
N LEU A 150 1.25 -5.59 -3.65
CA LEU A 150 1.49 -4.17 -3.82
C LEU A 150 1.02 -3.42 -2.57
N ILE A 151 1.90 -2.63 -1.97
CA ILE A 151 1.62 -1.86 -0.76
C ILE A 151 1.64 -0.37 -1.10
N LEU A 152 0.55 0.33 -0.80
CA LEU A 152 0.34 1.74 -1.09
C LEU A 152 -0.01 2.50 0.20
N ASP A 153 0.85 3.42 0.62
CA ASP A 153 0.62 4.21 1.82
C ASP A 153 0.00 5.56 1.45
N GLU A 154 -1.27 5.78 1.82
CA GLU A 154 -2.07 6.98 1.54
C GLU A 154 -2.02 7.41 0.06
N PRO A 155 -2.30 6.51 -0.92
CA PRO A 155 -1.99 6.76 -2.33
C PRO A 155 -2.82 7.89 -2.98
N THR A 156 -3.97 8.23 -2.40
CA THR A 156 -4.91 9.25 -2.91
C THR A 156 -4.68 10.63 -2.28
N ASN A 157 -3.81 10.71 -1.27
CA ASN A 157 -3.63 11.95 -0.51
C ASN A 157 -3.15 13.12 -1.38
N GLY A 158 -3.90 14.23 -1.35
CA GLY A 158 -3.60 15.45 -2.11
C GLY A 158 -3.95 15.40 -3.59
N LEU A 159 -4.57 14.32 -4.09
CA LEU A 159 -5.06 14.26 -5.46
C LEU A 159 -6.38 15.04 -5.62
N ASP A 160 -6.60 15.54 -6.82
CA ASP A 160 -7.90 16.06 -7.23
C ASP A 160 -8.93 14.92 -7.46
N PRO A 161 -10.24 15.21 -7.52
CA PRO A 161 -11.26 14.17 -7.67
C PRO A 161 -11.05 13.26 -8.89
N ILE A 162 -10.55 13.80 -10.01
CA ILE A 162 -10.30 13.04 -11.24
C ILE A 162 -9.12 12.08 -11.01
N GLY A 163 -8.04 12.56 -10.40
CA GLY A 163 -6.88 11.75 -10.06
C GLY A 163 -7.20 10.62 -9.07
N ILE A 164 -8.09 10.88 -8.10
CA ILE A 164 -8.59 9.86 -7.17
C ILE A 164 -9.34 8.76 -7.93
N GLU A 165 -10.26 9.13 -8.85
CA GLU A 165 -11.03 8.15 -9.62
C GLU A 165 -10.14 7.30 -10.52
N GLU A 166 -9.22 7.92 -11.28
CA GLU A 166 -8.26 7.20 -12.11
C GLU A 166 -7.39 6.22 -11.30
N LEU A 167 -6.97 6.63 -10.10
CA LEU A 167 -6.17 5.78 -9.23
C LEU A 167 -6.99 4.62 -8.64
N ARG A 168 -8.25 4.86 -8.27
CA ARG A 168 -9.18 3.82 -7.82
C ARG A 168 -9.40 2.75 -8.88
N GLU A 169 -9.70 3.15 -10.12
CA GLU A 169 -9.83 2.21 -11.24
C GLU A 169 -8.56 1.36 -11.43
N LEU A 170 -7.40 2.00 -11.35
CA LEU A 170 -6.12 1.31 -11.45
C LEU A 170 -5.96 0.26 -10.34
N ILE A 171 -6.19 0.63 -9.07
CA ILE A 171 -6.09 -0.27 -7.92
C ILE A 171 -7.04 -1.46 -8.05
N ARG A 172 -8.30 -1.22 -8.43
CA ARG A 172 -9.31 -2.27 -8.65
C ARG A 172 -8.93 -3.25 -9.76
N SER A 173 -8.07 -2.85 -10.70
CA SER A 173 -7.65 -3.72 -11.81
C SER A 173 -6.58 -4.74 -11.41
N PHE A 174 -5.90 -4.57 -10.27
CA PHE A 174 -4.76 -5.41 -9.87
C PHE A 174 -5.12 -6.83 -9.45
N PRO A 175 -6.20 -7.09 -8.66
CA PRO A 175 -6.57 -8.45 -8.28
C PRO A 175 -6.80 -9.37 -9.48
N ALA A 176 -7.45 -8.88 -10.54
CA ALA A 176 -7.64 -9.64 -11.78
C ALA A 176 -6.33 -9.98 -12.52
N LYS A 177 -5.23 -9.31 -12.18
CA LYS A 177 -3.88 -9.57 -12.69
C LYS A 177 -3.04 -10.42 -11.73
N GLY A 178 -3.64 -10.97 -10.67
CA GLY A 178 -2.95 -11.78 -9.67
C GLY A 178 -2.14 -10.97 -8.64
N ILE A 179 -2.38 -9.66 -8.53
CA ILE A 179 -1.68 -8.79 -7.58
C ILE A 179 -2.63 -8.44 -6.44
N THR A 180 -2.27 -8.82 -5.22
CA THR A 180 -2.95 -8.37 -4.02
C THR A 180 -2.52 -6.95 -3.67
N VAL A 181 -3.45 -6.12 -3.22
CA VAL A 181 -3.14 -4.75 -2.83
C VAL A 181 -3.45 -4.53 -1.35
N ILE A 182 -2.51 -3.93 -0.62
CA ILE A 182 -2.78 -3.30 0.67
C ILE A 182 -2.67 -1.80 0.45
N LEU A 183 -3.70 -1.06 0.82
CA LEU A 183 -3.62 0.39 0.85
C LEU A 183 -4.00 0.92 2.23
N SER A 184 -3.24 1.91 2.72
CA SER A 184 -3.65 2.67 3.88
C SER A 184 -4.47 3.88 3.46
N SER A 185 -5.44 4.28 4.28
CA SER A 185 -6.16 5.54 4.14
C SER A 185 -6.78 5.98 5.47
N HIS A 186 -7.00 7.28 5.60
CA HIS A 186 -7.85 7.86 6.63
C HIS A 186 -9.21 8.34 6.06
N ILE A 187 -9.45 8.16 4.75
CA ILE A 187 -10.66 8.57 4.04
C ILE A 187 -11.52 7.33 3.79
N LEU A 188 -12.57 7.17 4.60
CA LEU A 188 -13.42 5.98 4.59
C LEU A 188 -14.13 5.75 3.26
N SER A 189 -14.68 6.83 2.67
CA SER A 189 -15.42 6.77 1.40
C SER A 189 -14.58 6.28 0.22
N GLU A 190 -13.27 6.49 0.24
CA GLU A 190 -12.36 5.98 -0.79
C GLU A 190 -12.17 4.47 -0.65
N VAL A 191 -11.91 4.01 0.57
CA VAL A 191 -11.68 2.59 0.86
C VAL A 191 -12.95 1.79 0.61
N GLN A 192 -14.11 2.31 1.01
CA GLN A 192 -15.41 1.68 0.81
C GLN A 192 -15.70 1.36 -0.67
N GLN A 193 -15.13 2.13 -1.58
CA GLN A 193 -15.34 1.93 -3.01
C GLN A 193 -14.41 0.90 -3.65
N ILE A 194 -13.29 0.52 -3.02
CA ILE A 194 -12.26 -0.31 -3.67
C ILE A 194 -11.85 -1.54 -2.88
N ALA A 195 -12.04 -1.57 -1.56
CA ALA A 195 -11.57 -2.66 -0.72
C ALA A 195 -12.57 -3.82 -0.65
N ASP A 196 -12.05 -5.04 -0.65
CA ASP A 196 -12.78 -6.27 -0.37
C ASP A 196 -12.80 -6.57 1.14
N HIS A 197 -11.68 -6.25 1.81
CA HIS A 197 -11.47 -6.44 3.23
C HIS A 197 -10.86 -5.19 3.85
N ILE A 198 -11.13 -4.97 5.12
CA ILE A 198 -10.61 -3.83 5.88
C ILE A 198 -10.02 -4.27 7.22
N GLY A 199 -9.02 -3.52 7.66
CA GLY A 199 -8.56 -3.49 9.04
C GLY A 199 -8.57 -2.06 9.56
N ILE A 200 -9.04 -1.84 10.79
CA ILE A 200 -9.07 -0.51 11.41
C ILE A 200 -8.09 -0.48 12.57
N ILE A 201 -7.09 0.39 12.46
CA ILE A 201 -6.07 0.60 13.51
C ILE A 201 -6.37 1.93 14.22
N ALA A 202 -6.40 1.90 15.55
CA ALA A 202 -6.49 3.08 16.39
C ALA A 202 -5.56 2.93 17.60
N GLY A 203 -4.80 3.97 17.96
CA GLY A 203 -3.85 3.92 19.08
C GLY A 203 -2.79 2.81 18.98
N GLY A 204 -2.41 2.41 17.78
CA GLY A 204 -1.44 1.33 17.56
C GLY A 204 -2.01 -0.08 17.65
N VAL A 205 -3.32 -0.25 17.85
CA VAL A 205 -4.00 -1.55 18.01
C VAL A 205 -4.96 -1.77 16.85
N LEU A 206 -5.06 -3.03 16.38
CA LEU A 206 -6.09 -3.44 15.42
C LEU A 206 -7.42 -3.66 16.17
N GLY A 207 -8.37 -2.74 15.99
CA GLY A 207 -9.67 -2.82 16.65
C GLY A 207 -10.74 -3.55 15.84
N TYR A 208 -10.52 -3.71 14.54
CA TYR A 208 -11.41 -4.47 13.65
C TYR A 208 -10.64 -5.04 12.46
N GLU A 209 -11.00 -6.24 12.05
CA GLU A 209 -10.60 -6.84 10.77
C GLU A 209 -11.77 -7.64 10.21
N GLY A 210 -12.12 -7.44 8.95
CA GLY A 210 -13.21 -8.16 8.33
C GLY A 210 -13.43 -7.85 6.85
N LYS A 211 -14.35 -8.60 6.24
CA LYS A 211 -14.81 -8.35 4.87
C LYS A 211 -15.70 -7.11 4.86
N LEU A 212 -15.48 -6.25 3.89
CA LEU A 212 -16.33 -5.07 3.72
C LEU A 212 -17.64 -5.46 3.04
N ASN A 213 -18.77 -5.22 3.73
CA ASN A 213 -20.11 -5.48 3.21
C ASN A 213 -20.71 -4.17 2.65
N ALA A 214 -21.37 -4.25 1.50
CA ALA A 214 -21.97 -3.08 0.83
C ALA A 214 -22.98 -2.31 1.69
N ASN A 215 -23.63 -2.97 2.65
CA ASN A 215 -24.64 -2.39 3.55
C ASN A 215 -24.08 -1.98 4.93
N GLU A 216 -22.78 -2.12 5.14
CA GLU A 216 -22.14 -1.80 6.42
C GLU A 216 -21.91 -0.30 6.54
N ASN A 217 -22.31 0.30 7.65
CA ASN A 217 -22.00 1.69 7.95
C ASN A 217 -20.56 1.78 8.43
N LEU A 218 -19.62 1.89 7.47
CA LEU A 218 -18.19 1.95 7.74
C LEU A 218 -17.80 3.14 8.64
N GLU A 219 -18.52 4.26 8.54
CA GLU A 219 -18.26 5.44 9.36
C GLU A 219 -18.59 5.16 10.83
N GLN A 220 -19.75 4.53 11.11
CA GLN A 220 -20.11 4.15 12.47
C GLN A 220 -19.11 3.13 13.05
N LEU A 221 -18.78 2.09 12.30
CA LEU A 221 -17.79 1.08 12.69
C LEU A 221 -16.44 1.71 13.03
N PHE A 222 -15.95 2.61 12.15
CA PHE A 222 -14.70 3.34 12.38
C PHE A 222 -14.75 4.16 13.67
N MET A 223 -15.81 4.92 13.89
CA MET A 223 -15.97 5.75 15.10
C MET A 223 -16.02 4.91 16.37
N ASP A 224 -16.68 3.75 16.33
CA ASP A 224 -16.77 2.85 17.48
C ASP A 224 -15.39 2.28 17.85
N VAL A 225 -14.60 1.86 16.85
CA VAL A 225 -13.22 1.40 17.04
C VAL A 225 -12.31 2.49 17.58
N VAL A 226 -12.38 3.70 17.02
CA VAL A 226 -11.55 4.82 17.46
C VAL A 226 -11.88 5.23 18.88
N LYS A 227 -13.16 5.31 19.25
CA LYS A 227 -13.61 5.68 20.61
C LYS A 227 -13.23 4.63 21.66
N SER A 228 -13.32 3.33 21.33
CA SER A 228 -12.96 2.26 22.27
C SER A 228 -11.47 2.30 22.61
N ASN A 229 -10.61 2.53 21.61
CA ASN A 229 -9.15 2.55 21.80
C ASN A 229 -8.58 3.88 22.34
N HIS A 230 -9.37 4.99 22.34
CA HIS A 230 -8.98 6.24 22.98
C HIS A 230 -9.24 6.26 24.50
N ARG A 231 -10.00 5.31 25.06
CA ARG A 231 -10.32 5.25 26.49
C ARG A 231 -9.31 4.47 27.34
N GLU A 232 -8.35 3.80 26.69
CA GLU A 232 -7.33 2.97 27.34
C GLU A 232 -5.92 3.61 27.37
N GLY A 233 -5.79 4.92 27.02
CA GLY A 233 -4.53 5.67 27.00
C GLY A 233 -4.41 6.75 28.08
#